data_3ef5fbbf69133842a885153cc45bc62b
#
_entry.id   3ef5fbbf69133842a885153cc45bc62b
#
_cell.length_a   1.000
_cell.length_b   1.000
_cell.length_c   1.000
_cell.angle_alpha   90.00
_cell.angle_beta   90.00
_cell.angle_gamma   90.00
#
_symmetry.space_group_name_H-M   'P 1'
#
loop_
_entity.id
_entity.type
_entity.pdbx_description
1 polymer ?
#
loop_
_entity_poly.entity_id
_entity_poly.type
_entity_poly.pdbx_seq_one_letter_code
_entity_poly.pdbx_strand_id
1 'polypeptide(L)'
;WKPAKLEKQIQFMNEHKCGFSCKSYEVLDDEGNALNKEVHMLPSVDYVGFLTNNLLQTVGIMVDTSIVDKKYLVMPDIRRRQDAATWLQVLKVGYKCYGLNEVLAEYRRAENSLSSDKIKAVKGVWGLYRDIEKLSLPFSCYCFVRYAFLAVWKRVYVNK
;
A
#
# COMPACT_ATOMS: atom_id res chain seq x y z
N TRP A 1 3.16 2.85 -15.90
CA TRP A 1 2.90 4.23 -15.46
C TRP A 1 2.41 5.08 -16.63
N LYS A 2 1.44 5.96 -16.38
CA LYS A 2 0.98 6.95 -17.36
C LYS A 2 2.01 8.07 -17.50
N PRO A 3 2.14 8.71 -18.67
CA PRO A 3 3.22 9.70 -18.95
C PRO A 3 3.29 10.83 -17.92
N ALA A 4 2.18 11.38 -17.48
CA ALA A 4 2.14 12.49 -16.52
C ALA A 4 2.39 12.11 -15.05
N LYS A 5 2.67 10.82 -14.75
CA LYS A 5 2.75 10.32 -13.36
C LYS A 5 3.80 11.03 -12.53
N LEU A 6 5.01 11.14 -13.05
CA LEU A 6 6.12 11.72 -12.28
C LEU A 6 5.90 13.20 -12.02
N GLU A 7 5.55 13.95 -13.05
CA GLU A 7 5.30 15.38 -12.97
C GLU A 7 4.20 15.70 -11.94
N LYS A 8 3.02 15.09 -12.08
CA LYS A 8 1.89 15.32 -11.19
C LYS A 8 2.17 14.92 -9.75
N GLN A 9 2.85 13.79 -9.55
CA GLN A 9 3.15 13.33 -8.20
C GLN A 9 4.23 14.18 -7.53
N ILE A 10 5.24 14.66 -8.25
CA ILE A 10 6.23 15.62 -7.74
C ILE A 10 5.56 16.95 -7.39
N GLN A 11 4.73 17.48 -8.29
CA GLN A 11 3.97 18.71 -8.02
C GLN A 11 3.13 18.57 -6.76
N PHE A 12 2.36 17.48 -6.64
CA PHE A 12 1.55 17.17 -5.47
C PHE A 12 2.40 17.12 -4.18
N MET A 13 3.55 16.47 -4.21
CA MET A 13 4.46 16.39 -3.05
C MET A 13 4.99 17.76 -2.64
N ASN A 14 5.34 18.60 -3.60
CA ASN A 14 5.81 19.96 -3.34
C ASN A 14 4.70 20.84 -2.74
N GLU A 15 3.49 20.79 -3.27
CA GLU A 15 2.32 21.55 -2.78
C GLU A 15 1.96 21.14 -1.34
N HIS A 16 2.02 19.86 -1.02
CA HIS A 16 1.70 19.32 0.30
C HIS A 16 2.91 19.27 1.25
N LYS A 17 4.09 19.66 0.78
CA LYS A 17 5.37 19.60 1.53
C LYS A 17 5.58 18.23 2.19
N CYS A 18 5.29 17.15 1.46
CA CYS A 18 5.34 15.79 1.98
C CYS A 18 6.47 14.99 1.33
N GLY A 19 7.16 14.19 2.14
CA GLY A 19 8.25 13.31 1.70
C GLY A 19 7.80 11.92 1.29
N PHE A 20 6.53 11.55 1.49
CA PHE A 20 6.02 10.22 1.17
C PHE A 20 4.61 10.33 0.58
N SER A 21 4.43 9.84 -0.63
CA SER A 21 3.16 9.89 -1.35
C SER A 21 2.83 8.58 -2.06
N CYS A 22 1.55 8.38 -2.32
CA CYS A 22 1.01 7.34 -3.17
C CYS A 22 -0.03 7.94 -4.13
N LYS A 23 -0.43 7.15 -5.13
CA LYS A 23 -1.45 7.57 -6.10
C LYS A 23 -2.42 6.44 -6.43
N SER A 24 -3.58 6.80 -6.97
CA SER A 24 -4.57 5.86 -7.47
C SER A 24 -4.06 5.11 -8.70
N TYR A 25 -4.59 3.92 -8.93
CA TYR A 25 -4.23 3.07 -10.07
C TYR A 25 -5.44 2.28 -10.56
N GLU A 26 -5.41 1.89 -11.82
CA GLU A 26 -6.35 0.94 -12.41
C GLU A 26 -5.76 -0.47 -12.42
N VAL A 27 -6.65 -1.46 -12.41
CA VAL A 27 -6.26 -2.88 -12.39
C VAL A 27 -6.47 -3.47 -13.78
N LEU A 28 -5.42 -4.13 -14.28
CA LEU A 28 -5.45 -4.89 -15.54
C LEU A 28 -5.43 -6.39 -15.23
N ASP A 29 -5.92 -7.20 -16.18
CA ASP A 29 -5.76 -8.66 -16.18
C ASP A 29 -4.33 -9.07 -16.58
N ASP A 30 -4.09 -10.38 -16.72
CA ASP A 30 -2.80 -10.94 -17.14
C ASP A 30 -2.41 -10.55 -18.57
N GLU A 31 -3.41 -10.32 -19.44
CA GLU A 31 -3.24 -9.96 -20.83
C GLU A 31 -3.03 -8.46 -21.03
N GLY A 32 -3.27 -7.66 -19.99
CA GLY A 32 -3.14 -6.20 -20.01
C GLY A 32 -4.45 -5.48 -20.35
N ASN A 33 -5.59 -6.16 -20.36
CA ASN A 33 -6.87 -5.53 -20.57
C ASN A 33 -7.39 -4.88 -19.28
N ALA A 34 -8.05 -3.74 -19.39
CA ALA A 34 -8.65 -3.05 -18.26
C ALA A 34 -9.81 -3.87 -17.65
N LEU A 35 -9.73 -4.10 -16.32
CA LEU A 35 -10.82 -4.75 -15.57
C LEU A 35 -11.91 -3.77 -15.13
N ASN A 36 -11.90 -2.53 -15.63
CA ASN A 36 -12.77 -1.43 -15.20
C ASN A 36 -12.84 -1.26 -13.69
N LYS A 37 -11.68 -1.45 -13.05
CA LYS A 37 -11.51 -1.40 -11.61
C LYS A 37 -10.40 -0.44 -11.25
N GLU A 38 -10.76 0.62 -10.55
CA GLU A 38 -9.84 1.59 -10.02
C GLU A 38 -9.68 1.44 -8.50
N VAL A 39 -8.48 1.70 -8.01
CA VAL A 39 -8.19 1.77 -6.59
C VAL A 39 -7.82 3.20 -6.25
N HIS A 40 -8.73 3.87 -5.55
CA HIS A 40 -8.56 5.26 -5.14
C HIS A 40 -7.83 5.36 -3.82
N MET A 41 -6.90 6.31 -3.74
CA MET A 41 -6.13 6.57 -2.52
C MET A 41 -6.89 7.49 -1.58
N LEU A 42 -6.74 7.20 -0.27
CA LEU A 42 -7.19 8.10 0.79
C LEU A 42 -6.31 9.36 0.82
N PRO A 43 -6.82 10.51 1.30
CA PRO A 43 -6.04 11.75 1.38
C PRO A 43 -4.74 11.59 2.15
N SER A 44 -4.72 10.78 3.19
CA SER A 44 -3.50 10.37 3.89
C SER A 44 -3.67 9.02 4.58
N VAL A 45 -2.54 8.33 4.77
CA VAL A 45 -2.45 7.04 5.47
C VAL A 45 -1.32 7.15 6.49
N ASP A 46 -1.64 6.88 7.76
CA ASP A 46 -0.67 6.74 8.83
C ASP A 46 -0.37 5.27 9.14
N TYR A 47 0.45 5.02 10.16
CA TYR A 47 0.86 3.68 10.56
C TYR A 47 -0.33 2.76 10.87
N VAL A 48 -1.27 3.21 11.71
CA VAL A 48 -2.45 2.39 12.09
C VAL A 48 -3.41 2.24 10.92
N GLY A 49 -3.57 3.27 10.13
CA GLY A 49 -4.36 3.26 8.89
C GLY A 49 -3.85 2.20 7.92
N PHE A 50 -2.53 2.09 7.75
CA PHE A 50 -1.94 1.09 6.87
C PHE A 50 -1.99 -0.34 7.42
N LEU A 51 -1.77 -0.53 8.73
CA LEU A 51 -1.95 -1.83 9.39
C LEU A 51 -3.37 -2.38 9.16
N THR A 52 -4.37 -1.53 9.28
CA THR A 52 -5.78 -1.93 9.17
C THR A 52 -6.34 -1.92 7.75
N ASN A 53 -5.61 -1.35 6.78
CA ASN A 53 -6.07 -1.21 5.39
C ASN A 53 -4.87 -1.13 4.44
N ASN A 54 -4.39 -2.26 3.97
CA ASN A 54 -3.20 -2.36 3.09
C ASN A 54 -3.48 -1.76 1.69
N LEU A 55 -3.49 -0.43 1.60
CA LEU A 55 -3.76 0.33 0.37
C LEU A 55 -2.50 0.68 -0.42
N LEU A 56 -1.34 0.76 0.24
CA LEU A 56 -0.12 1.23 -0.37
C LEU A 56 0.48 0.15 -1.27
N GLN A 57 0.34 0.32 -2.57
CA GLN A 57 0.98 -0.53 -3.57
C GLN A 57 2.25 0.15 -4.09
N THR A 58 3.35 -0.59 -4.18
CA THR A 58 4.66 -0.09 -4.61
C THR A 58 4.62 0.64 -5.95
N VAL A 59 3.75 0.22 -6.88
CA VAL A 59 3.55 0.89 -8.19
C VAL A 59 3.13 2.36 -8.06
N GLY A 60 2.47 2.71 -6.95
CA GLY A 60 1.98 4.06 -6.67
C GLY A 60 2.90 4.94 -5.82
N ILE A 61 3.88 4.35 -5.17
CA ILE A 61 4.71 5.03 -4.19
C ILE A 61 5.72 5.98 -4.84
N MET A 62 5.95 7.11 -4.17
CA MET A 62 7.07 8.01 -4.38
C MET A 62 7.56 8.52 -3.02
N VAL A 63 8.88 8.56 -2.86
CA VAL A 63 9.54 9.01 -1.63
C VAL A 63 10.59 10.06 -1.98
N ASP A 64 10.54 11.19 -1.30
CA ASP A 64 11.60 12.19 -1.33
C ASP A 64 12.62 11.87 -0.24
N THR A 65 13.81 11.44 -0.66
CA THR A 65 14.89 11.04 0.25
C THR A 65 15.65 12.22 0.88
N SER A 66 15.30 13.43 0.54
CA SER A 66 15.78 14.63 1.27
C SER A 66 14.95 14.86 2.55
N ILE A 67 13.73 14.33 2.60
CA ILE A 67 12.81 14.44 3.74
C ILE A 67 12.76 13.14 4.53
N VAL A 68 12.60 12.00 3.84
CA VAL A 68 12.54 10.66 4.47
C VAL A 68 13.94 10.04 4.46
N ASP A 69 14.49 9.76 5.64
CA ASP A 69 15.81 9.14 5.78
C ASP A 69 15.85 7.76 5.10
N LYS A 70 16.84 7.55 4.24
CA LYS A 70 17.05 6.32 3.46
C LYS A 70 17.14 5.04 4.31
N LYS A 71 17.55 5.15 5.59
CA LYS A 71 17.62 3.99 6.51
C LYS A 71 16.24 3.31 6.69
N TYR A 72 15.13 4.06 6.57
CA TYR A 72 13.77 3.51 6.66
C TYR A 72 13.27 2.89 5.35
N LEU A 73 14.04 3.00 4.27
CA LEU A 73 13.70 2.46 2.96
C LEU A 73 14.41 1.13 2.65
N VAL A 74 15.17 0.61 3.61
CA VAL A 74 15.84 -0.69 3.48
C VAL A 74 14.80 -1.79 3.64
N MET A 75 14.57 -2.55 2.57
CA MET A 75 13.63 -3.68 2.59
C MET A 75 14.16 -4.81 3.48
N PRO A 76 13.37 -5.33 4.43
CA PRO A 76 13.78 -6.49 5.21
C PRO A 76 13.85 -7.74 4.32
N ASP A 77 14.79 -8.64 4.66
CA ASP A 77 14.95 -9.93 3.96
C ASP A 77 13.87 -10.92 4.39
N ILE A 78 12.66 -10.72 3.86
CA ILE A 78 11.51 -11.60 4.06
C ILE A 78 10.90 -11.95 2.72
N ARG A 79 10.47 -13.18 2.53
CA ARG A 79 9.98 -13.67 1.24
C ARG A 79 8.68 -12.98 0.74
N ARG A 80 7.87 -12.44 1.66
CA ARG A 80 6.57 -11.82 1.37
C ARG A 80 6.36 -10.56 2.20
N ARG A 81 5.65 -9.59 1.67
CA ARG A 81 5.31 -8.34 2.36
C ARG A 81 6.52 -7.44 2.71
N GLN A 82 7.67 -7.64 2.05
CA GLN A 82 8.84 -6.79 2.24
C GLN A 82 8.54 -5.32 1.94
N ASP A 83 7.75 -5.06 0.92
CA ASP A 83 7.25 -3.73 0.55
C ASP A 83 6.39 -3.12 1.68
N ALA A 84 5.38 -3.87 2.16
CA ALA A 84 4.54 -3.42 3.25
C ALA A 84 5.33 -3.16 4.54
N ALA A 85 6.29 -4.03 4.88
CA ALA A 85 7.18 -3.84 6.03
C ALA A 85 8.02 -2.56 5.89
N THR A 86 8.52 -2.26 4.69
CA THR A 86 9.26 -1.03 4.42
C THR A 86 8.39 0.21 4.61
N TRP A 87 7.17 0.19 4.07
CA TRP A 87 6.27 1.33 4.26
C TRP A 87 5.85 1.52 5.72
N LEU A 88 5.70 0.43 6.48
CA LEU A 88 5.46 0.51 7.92
C LEU A 88 6.64 1.11 8.68
N GLN A 89 7.89 0.85 8.29
CA GLN A 89 9.06 1.50 8.91
C GLN A 89 8.99 3.02 8.76
N VAL A 90 8.66 3.52 7.56
CA VAL A 90 8.50 4.95 7.30
C VAL A 90 7.35 5.55 8.12
N LEU A 91 6.19 4.90 8.12
CA LEU A 91 5.01 5.38 8.84
C LEU A 91 5.17 5.34 10.37
N LYS A 92 5.90 4.35 10.90
CA LYS A 92 6.13 4.14 12.33
C LYS A 92 6.92 5.27 12.98
N VAL A 93 7.79 5.91 12.24
CA VAL A 93 8.59 7.05 12.73
C VAL A 93 7.89 8.40 12.57
N GLY A 94 6.60 8.39 12.21
CA GLY A 94 5.74 9.58 12.21
C GLY A 94 5.48 10.19 10.84
N TYR A 95 6.08 9.69 9.76
CA TYR A 95 5.69 10.12 8.41
C TYR A 95 4.28 9.64 8.09
N LYS A 96 3.59 10.39 7.23
CA LYS A 96 2.31 10.00 6.62
C LYS A 96 2.51 9.83 5.13
N CYS A 97 1.83 8.84 4.54
CA CYS A 97 1.74 8.71 3.10
C CYS A 97 0.55 9.54 2.61
N TYR A 98 0.79 10.55 1.79
CA TYR A 98 -0.24 11.40 1.21
C TYR A 98 -0.72 10.81 -0.12
N GLY A 99 -2.03 10.79 -0.32
CA GLY A 99 -2.67 10.16 -1.47
C GLY A 99 -3.08 11.15 -2.54
N LEU A 100 -2.46 11.05 -3.71
CA LEU A 100 -2.93 11.73 -4.93
C LEU A 100 -4.05 10.89 -5.55
N ASN A 101 -5.29 11.39 -5.49
CA ASN A 101 -6.45 10.66 -6.01
C ASN A 101 -6.61 10.83 -7.53
N GLU A 102 -5.55 10.58 -8.27
CA GLU A 102 -5.54 10.48 -9.73
C GLU A 102 -5.02 9.12 -10.18
N VAL A 103 -5.69 8.50 -11.16
CA VAL A 103 -5.28 7.22 -11.75
C VAL A 103 -4.12 7.42 -12.70
N LEU A 104 -2.90 7.27 -12.20
CA LEU A 104 -1.65 7.53 -12.90
C LEU A 104 -0.78 6.27 -13.11
N ALA A 105 -1.29 5.10 -12.78
CA ALA A 105 -0.67 3.81 -13.11
C ALA A 105 -1.69 2.74 -13.39
N GLU A 106 -1.19 1.71 -14.02
CA GLU A 106 -1.82 0.44 -14.29
C GLU A 106 -1.15 -0.64 -13.46
N TYR A 107 -1.94 -1.45 -12.79
CA TYR A 107 -1.46 -2.58 -11.98
C TYR A 107 -1.96 -3.87 -12.58
N ARG A 108 -1.08 -4.60 -13.28
CA ARG A 108 -1.40 -5.90 -13.84
C ARG A 108 -1.46 -6.97 -12.73
N ARG A 109 -2.56 -7.65 -12.64
CA ARG A 109 -2.80 -8.69 -11.64
C ARG A 109 -2.61 -10.08 -12.25
N ALA A 110 -1.44 -10.66 -12.08
CA ALA A 110 -1.14 -11.99 -12.56
C ALA A 110 -1.88 -13.07 -11.74
N GLU A 111 -2.51 -14.04 -12.42
CA GLU A 111 -3.24 -15.13 -11.77
C GLU A 111 -2.34 -16.00 -10.89
N ASN A 112 -1.10 -16.25 -11.34
CA ASN A 112 -0.09 -17.05 -10.64
C ASN A 112 0.86 -16.20 -9.76
N SER A 113 0.44 -15.00 -9.32
CA SER A 113 1.27 -14.15 -8.48
C SER A 113 1.45 -14.71 -7.07
N LEU A 114 2.51 -14.28 -6.38
CA LEU A 114 2.76 -14.64 -4.97
C LEU A 114 1.60 -14.27 -4.04
N SER A 115 0.73 -13.34 -4.45
CA SER A 115 -0.44 -12.87 -3.70
C SER A 115 -1.75 -13.58 -4.07
N SER A 116 -1.76 -14.49 -5.06
CA SER A 116 -2.97 -15.21 -5.49
C SER A 116 -3.46 -16.22 -4.44
N ASP A 117 -2.56 -16.84 -3.69
CA ASP A 117 -2.87 -17.76 -2.61
C ASP A 117 -3.38 -17.00 -1.37
N LYS A 118 -4.70 -17.05 -1.16
CA LYS A 118 -5.39 -16.34 -0.08
C LYS A 118 -4.93 -16.75 1.32
N ILE A 119 -4.65 -18.05 1.53
CA ILE A 119 -4.20 -18.56 2.85
C ILE A 119 -2.81 -18.03 3.16
N LYS A 120 -1.89 -18.09 2.18
CA LYS A 120 -0.55 -17.54 2.35
C LYS A 120 -0.56 -16.02 2.48
N ALA A 121 -1.51 -15.33 1.82
CA ALA A 121 -1.68 -13.88 1.98
C ALA A 121 -2.11 -13.50 3.40
N VAL A 122 -3.07 -14.25 3.98
CA VAL A 122 -3.52 -14.08 5.38
C VAL A 122 -2.39 -14.36 6.36
N LYS A 123 -1.68 -15.49 6.20
CA LYS A 123 -0.50 -15.80 7.04
C LYS A 123 0.59 -14.72 6.93
N GLY A 124 0.80 -14.17 5.74
CA GLY A 124 1.76 -13.08 5.53
C GLY A 124 1.38 -11.79 6.27
N VAL A 125 0.10 -11.45 6.35
CA VAL A 125 -0.37 -10.29 7.14
C VAL A 125 -0.19 -10.55 8.63
N TRP A 126 -0.53 -11.73 9.11
CA TRP A 126 -0.34 -12.10 10.51
C TRP A 126 1.13 -12.09 10.92
N GLY A 127 2.01 -12.68 10.10
CA GLY A 127 3.46 -12.64 10.30
C GLY A 127 4.01 -11.21 10.31
N LEU A 128 3.50 -10.33 9.42
CA LEU A 128 3.87 -8.91 9.45
C LEU A 128 3.57 -8.26 10.80
N TYR A 129 2.39 -8.54 11.40
CA TYR A 129 2.03 -7.98 12.70
C TYR A 129 2.84 -8.59 13.85
N ARG A 130 2.99 -9.92 13.87
CA ARG A 130 3.58 -10.64 15.02
C ARG A 130 5.09 -10.76 14.96
N ASP A 131 5.63 -11.04 13.77
CA ASP A 131 7.04 -11.38 13.61
C ASP A 131 7.90 -10.16 13.26
N ILE A 132 7.35 -9.23 12.46
CA ILE A 132 8.07 -8.03 12.01
C ILE A 132 7.77 -6.84 12.92
N GLU A 133 6.50 -6.45 13.05
CA GLU A 133 6.10 -5.28 13.83
C GLU A 133 6.06 -5.52 15.35
N LYS A 134 6.10 -6.79 15.78
CA LYS A 134 6.07 -7.19 17.21
C LYS A 134 4.88 -6.61 17.98
N LEU A 135 3.73 -6.45 17.30
CA LEU A 135 2.52 -5.93 17.93
C LEU A 135 2.03 -6.87 19.05
N SER A 136 1.37 -6.32 20.07
CA SER A 136 0.69 -7.14 21.08
C SER A 136 -0.41 -7.98 20.44
N LEU A 137 -0.74 -9.13 21.04
CA LEU A 137 -1.76 -10.03 20.51
C LEU A 137 -3.14 -9.35 20.37
N PRO A 138 -3.65 -8.59 21.37
CA PRO A 138 -4.94 -7.91 21.23
C PRO A 138 -4.95 -6.89 20.09
N PHE A 139 -3.87 -6.12 19.93
CA PHE A 139 -3.78 -5.14 18.86
C PHE A 139 -3.61 -5.78 17.48
N SER A 140 -2.89 -6.90 17.38
CA SER A 140 -2.80 -7.69 16.15
C SER A 140 -4.17 -8.23 15.73
N CYS A 141 -4.95 -8.74 16.67
CA CYS A 141 -6.32 -9.21 16.41
C CYS A 141 -7.22 -8.05 15.93
N TYR A 142 -7.18 -6.91 16.58
CA TYR A 142 -7.92 -5.72 16.16
C TYR A 142 -7.56 -5.29 14.72
N CYS A 143 -6.29 -5.15 14.43
CA CYS A 143 -5.82 -4.78 13.08
C CYS A 143 -6.25 -5.80 12.04
N PHE A 144 -6.15 -7.09 12.36
CA PHE A 144 -6.50 -8.17 11.46
C PHE A 144 -8.00 -8.22 11.15
N VAL A 145 -8.86 -8.11 12.16
CA VAL A 145 -10.31 -8.10 11.99
C VAL A 145 -10.73 -6.91 11.12
N ARG A 146 -10.19 -5.73 11.41
CA ARG A 146 -10.48 -4.53 10.62
C ARG A 146 -9.97 -4.64 9.18
N TYR A 147 -8.77 -5.17 8.98
CA TYR A 147 -8.23 -5.45 7.64
C TYR A 147 -9.13 -6.41 6.86
N ALA A 148 -9.55 -7.53 7.47
CA ALA A 148 -10.41 -8.51 6.85
C ALA A 148 -11.79 -7.91 6.50
N PHE A 149 -12.39 -7.17 7.42
CA PHE A 149 -13.65 -6.47 7.20
C PHE A 149 -13.57 -5.51 6.02
N LEU A 150 -12.56 -4.65 5.97
CA LEU A 150 -12.37 -3.70 4.88
C LEU A 150 -12.08 -4.38 3.54
N ALA A 151 -11.36 -5.51 3.54
CA ALA A 151 -11.09 -6.29 2.35
C ALA A 151 -12.37 -6.91 1.76
N VAL A 152 -13.28 -7.39 2.61
CA VAL A 152 -14.60 -7.89 2.20
C VAL A 152 -15.50 -6.75 1.75
N TRP A 153 -15.59 -5.67 2.55
CA TRP A 153 -16.38 -4.49 2.24
C TRP A 153 -16.08 -3.92 0.86
N LYS A 154 -14.80 -3.74 0.54
CA LYS A 154 -14.36 -3.27 -0.79
C LYS A 154 -14.83 -4.18 -1.92
N ARG A 155 -14.84 -5.49 -1.73
CA ARG A 155 -15.29 -6.43 -2.75
C ARG A 155 -16.80 -6.38 -2.98
N VAL A 156 -17.57 -6.18 -1.93
CA VAL A 156 -19.04 -6.25 -1.98
C VAL A 156 -19.65 -4.92 -2.39
N TYR A 157 -19.12 -3.78 -1.93
CA TYR A 157 -19.76 -2.48 -2.04
C TYR A 157 -19.05 -1.47 -2.95
N VAL A 158 -17.74 -1.61 -3.14
CA VAL A 158 -16.95 -0.61 -3.90
C VAL A 158 -16.56 -1.09 -5.31
N ASN A 159 -16.59 -2.40 -5.55
CA ASN A 159 -16.18 -3.03 -6.82
C ASN A 159 -17.37 -3.67 -7.57
N LYS A 160 -18.55 -3.08 -7.45
CA LYS A 160 -19.70 -3.45 -8.31
C LYS A 160 -19.70 -2.63 -9.58
#